data_d2bc484f652124f896cac4479835c3da
#
_entry.id   d2bc484f652124f896cac4479835c3da
#
_cell.length_a   1.000
_cell.length_b   1.000
_cell.length_c   1.000
_cell.angle_alpha   90.00
_cell.angle_beta   90.00
_cell.angle_gamma   90.00
#
_symmetry.space_group_name_H-M   'P 1'
#
loop_
_entity.id
_entity.type
_entity.pdbx_description
1 polymer ?
#
loop_
_entity_poly.entity_id
_entity_poly.type
_entity_poly.pdbx_seq_one_letter_code
_entity_poly.pdbx_strand_id
1 'polypeptide(L)'
;MSDRRNFLRTSLLATLAMGTAHAKEEQSAPSRSQWVSIIDLDLCDGCTGQEMPVCVSACRNHNKGRFPEPQKPLKPYWPQKTFEDFSDQRNRIDRLTPYNWLYVEKVTLDDGKVIFAPRRCMHCFDAPCRKICPFGAIDRSEEGALQINPKVCFGGAKCRDVCPWQVPQRQAGVGLYLDVAPKFAGGGVMYKCDFCADSLKQGEVPPCALNCPKKAMTFLPLKDAIAKLRQLAAGRHVYGLNENGGTATWYVSSVPFEKIQSAMLKTKKTAVNDGRPGFPNVNPALDESSDWAVATLAAPFAAIGLAYLIARRNKNKNPAKTEGQE
;
A
#
# COMPACT_ATOMS: atom_id res chain seq x y z
N MET A 1 20.75 -26.60 42.89
CA MET A 1 19.68 -26.93 41.91
C MET A 1 18.51 -25.94 41.85
N SER A 2 18.63 -24.74 42.43
CA SER A 2 17.56 -23.71 42.44
C SER A 2 17.57 -22.74 41.22
N ASP A 3 18.67 -22.68 40.53
CA ASP A 3 18.93 -21.60 39.51
C ASP A 3 18.19 -21.79 38.16
N ARG A 4 18.02 -23.05 37.71
CA ARG A 4 17.30 -23.34 36.45
C ARG A 4 15.80 -23.07 36.50
N ARG A 5 15.17 -23.21 37.67
CA ARG A 5 13.73 -22.93 37.83
C ARG A 5 13.45 -21.42 37.84
N ASN A 6 14.34 -20.61 38.38
CA ASN A 6 14.20 -19.17 38.41
C ASN A 6 14.49 -18.58 37.02
N PHE A 7 15.46 -19.11 36.27
CA PHE A 7 15.74 -18.69 34.89
C PHE A 7 14.54 -18.95 33.96
N LEU A 8 13.89 -20.14 34.06
CA LEU A 8 12.70 -20.43 33.24
C LEU A 8 11.48 -19.58 33.63
N ARG A 9 11.32 -19.25 34.91
CA ARG A 9 10.25 -18.36 35.36
C ARG A 9 10.44 -16.91 34.90
N THR A 10 11.67 -16.39 34.98
CA THR A 10 11.99 -15.03 34.51
C THR A 10 11.92 -14.92 32.99
N SER A 11 12.35 -15.95 32.25
CA SER A 11 12.26 -15.98 30.79
C SER A 11 10.81 -16.03 30.31
N LEU A 12 9.94 -16.81 30.99
CA LEU A 12 8.51 -16.91 30.63
C LEU A 12 7.75 -15.63 30.96
N LEU A 13 8.08 -14.96 32.07
CA LEU A 13 7.50 -13.67 32.44
C LEU A 13 7.99 -12.54 31.52
N ALA A 14 9.26 -12.58 31.09
CA ALA A 14 9.80 -11.60 30.15
C ALA A 14 9.16 -11.73 28.74
N THR A 15 8.92 -12.96 28.26
CA THR A 15 8.21 -13.18 26.98
C THR A 15 6.74 -12.80 27.04
N LEU A 16 6.07 -13.03 28.17
CA LEU A 16 4.69 -12.55 28.38
C LEU A 16 4.62 -11.02 28.49
N ALA A 17 5.59 -10.39 29.14
CA ALA A 17 5.67 -8.92 29.24
C ALA A 17 6.02 -8.26 27.90
N MET A 18 6.84 -8.89 27.05
CA MET A 18 7.10 -8.41 25.69
C MET A 18 5.89 -8.61 24.76
N GLY A 19 5.06 -9.62 24.97
CA GLY A 19 3.84 -9.85 24.18
C GLY A 19 2.73 -8.84 24.43
N THR A 20 2.74 -8.14 25.57
CA THR A 20 1.73 -7.12 25.91
C THR A 20 2.16 -5.70 25.60
N ALA A 21 3.43 -5.51 25.23
CA ALA A 21 3.98 -4.22 24.77
C ALA A 21 3.86 -4.03 23.23
N HIS A 22 2.84 -4.61 22.59
CA HIS A 22 2.33 -3.99 21.37
C HIS A 22 1.60 -2.74 21.85
N ALA A 23 2.37 -1.65 22.00
CA ALA A 23 1.81 -0.34 21.98
C ALA A 23 0.84 -0.33 20.79
N LYS A 24 -0.45 -0.07 21.01
CA LYS A 24 -1.33 0.44 19.98
C LYS A 24 -0.53 1.57 19.35
N GLU A 25 0.05 1.31 18.17
CA GLU A 25 0.66 2.35 17.37
C GLU A 25 -0.51 3.29 17.11
N GLU A 26 -0.51 4.39 17.86
CA GLU A 26 -1.52 5.44 17.78
C GLU A 26 -1.64 5.72 16.29
N GLN A 27 -2.83 5.51 15.72
CA GLN A 27 -3.13 5.88 14.34
C GLN A 27 -2.62 7.30 14.21
N SER A 28 -1.50 7.47 13.53
CA SER A 28 -0.79 8.74 13.51
C SER A 28 -1.75 9.76 12.92
N ALA A 29 -2.28 10.62 13.80
CA ALA A 29 -3.14 11.71 13.38
C ALA A 29 -2.43 12.44 12.23
N PRO A 30 -3.16 12.83 11.17
CA PRO A 30 -2.54 13.53 10.04
C PRO A 30 -1.76 14.73 10.57
N SER A 31 -0.53 14.90 10.09
CA SER A 31 0.32 16.01 10.51
C SER A 31 -0.34 17.37 10.20
N ARG A 32 0.02 18.43 10.91
CA ARG A 32 -0.51 19.77 10.62
C ARG A 32 -0.15 20.25 9.21
N SER A 33 0.92 19.72 8.62
CA SER A 33 1.39 19.98 7.25
C SER A 33 0.84 19.01 6.21
N GLN A 34 -0.06 18.09 6.59
CA GLN A 34 -0.64 17.10 5.69
C GLN A 34 -1.35 17.74 4.50
N TRP A 35 -0.92 17.39 3.29
CA TRP A 35 -1.61 17.72 2.05
C TRP A 35 -2.58 16.62 1.63
N VAL A 36 -3.64 17.05 0.96
CA VAL A 36 -4.70 16.18 0.43
C VAL A 36 -4.99 16.58 -1.01
N SER A 37 -5.22 15.57 -1.85
CA SER A 37 -5.72 15.82 -3.20
C SER A 37 -7.20 15.49 -3.28
N ILE A 38 -7.99 16.39 -3.86
CA ILE A 38 -9.38 16.16 -4.24
C ILE A 38 -9.46 16.03 -5.75
N ILE A 39 -10.13 14.97 -6.21
CA ILE A 39 -10.34 14.67 -7.63
C ILE A 39 -11.85 14.65 -7.88
N ASP A 40 -12.33 15.60 -8.64
CA ASP A 40 -13.74 15.73 -9.04
C ASP A 40 -13.95 15.01 -10.37
N LEU A 41 -14.64 13.87 -10.32
CA LEU A 41 -14.87 13.04 -11.50
C LEU A 41 -15.89 13.66 -12.46
N ASP A 42 -16.76 14.55 -11.99
CA ASP A 42 -17.74 15.21 -12.86
C ASP A 42 -17.11 16.35 -13.68
N LEU A 43 -15.96 16.87 -13.24
CA LEU A 43 -15.19 17.87 -13.98
C LEU A 43 -14.19 17.23 -14.94
N CYS A 44 -13.77 15.98 -14.71
CA CYS A 44 -12.77 15.32 -15.52
C CYS A 44 -13.35 14.86 -16.85
N ASP A 45 -12.88 15.41 -17.97
CA ASP A 45 -13.26 15.03 -19.33
C ASP A 45 -12.27 14.06 -19.99
N GLY A 46 -11.26 13.57 -19.22
CA GLY A 46 -10.21 12.71 -19.73
C GLY A 46 -9.26 13.36 -20.73
N CYS A 47 -9.37 14.68 -20.93
CA CYS A 47 -8.69 15.42 -22.01
C CYS A 47 -8.94 14.77 -23.38
N THR A 48 -10.20 14.39 -23.65
CA THR A 48 -10.60 13.76 -24.92
C THR A 48 -10.18 14.61 -26.11
N GLY A 49 -9.59 13.99 -27.14
CA GLY A 49 -9.02 14.69 -28.28
C GLY A 49 -7.50 14.94 -28.18
N GLN A 50 -6.88 14.62 -27.05
CA GLN A 50 -5.42 14.63 -26.90
C GLN A 50 -4.90 13.19 -26.90
N GLU A 51 -3.69 12.98 -27.40
CA GLU A 51 -3.02 11.67 -27.40
C GLU A 51 -2.82 11.15 -25.96
N MET A 52 -2.53 12.06 -25.04
CA MET A 52 -2.31 11.75 -23.63
C MET A 52 -2.99 12.81 -22.76
N PRO A 53 -3.71 12.42 -21.68
CA PRO A 53 -4.26 13.37 -20.73
C PRO A 53 -3.18 14.28 -20.14
N VAL A 54 -3.46 15.59 -20.04
CA VAL A 54 -2.47 16.60 -19.61
C VAL A 54 -1.88 16.28 -18.23
N CYS A 55 -2.68 15.80 -17.29
CA CYS A 55 -2.19 15.42 -15.97
C CYS A 55 -1.20 14.23 -16.01
N VAL A 56 -1.40 13.30 -16.95
CA VAL A 56 -0.50 12.15 -17.17
C VAL A 56 0.80 12.64 -17.78
N SER A 57 0.73 13.46 -18.83
CA SER A 57 1.90 14.07 -19.46
C SER A 57 2.73 14.89 -18.46
N ALA A 58 2.09 15.76 -17.69
CA ALA A 58 2.75 16.57 -16.66
C ALA A 58 3.44 15.71 -15.58
N CYS A 59 2.76 14.64 -15.11
CA CYS A 59 3.33 13.69 -14.16
C CYS A 59 4.56 12.98 -14.75
N ARG A 60 4.47 12.48 -15.98
CA ARG A 60 5.56 11.77 -16.65
C ARG A 60 6.77 12.67 -16.88
N ASN A 61 6.55 13.90 -17.36
CA ASN A 61 7.61 14.85 -17.61
C ASN A 61 8.37 15.24 -16.33
N HIS A 62 7.64 15.49 -15.25
CA HIS A 62 8.23 15.79 -13.93
C HIS A 62 9.07 14.64 -13.39
N ASN A 63 8.60 13.39 -13.58
CA ASN A 63 9.24 12.20 -13.02
C ASN A 63 10.23 11.52 -13.97
N LYS A 64 10.43 12.00 -15.18
CA LYS A 64 11.25 11.37 -16.23
C LYS A 64 12.65 10.96 -15.73
N GLY A 65 13.31 11.83 -14.97
CA GLY A 65 14.64 11.57 -14.40
C GLY A 65 14.68 10.51 -13.30
N ARG A 66 13.52 10.05 -12.83
CA ARG A 66 13.37 9.00 -11.79
C ARG A 66 12.85 7.67 -12.34
N PHE A 67 12.65 7.58 -13.65
CA PHE A 67 12.22 6.34 -14.28
C PHE A 67 13.35 5.31 -14.26
N PRO A 68 13.01 4.02 -14.10
CA PRO A 68 14.01 2.98 -14.04
C PRO A 68 14.75 2.78 -15.37
N GLU A 69 16.06 2.52 -15.29
CA GLU A 69 16.92 2.10 -16.40
C GLU A 69 17.45 0.69 -16.10
N PRO A 70 16.78 -0.36 -16.58
CA PRO A 70 17.12 -1.73 -16.23
C PRO A 70 18.40 -2.21 -16.90
N GLN A 71 19.23 -2.93 -16.13
CA GLN A 71 20.37 -3.66 -16.65
C GLN A 71 19.88 -4.91 -17.42
N LYS A 72 20.39 -5.12 -18.62
CA LYS A 72 20.06 -6.27 -19.46
C LYS A 72 21.28 -7.22 -19.58
N PRO A 73 21.10 -8.54 -19.73
CA PRO A 73 19.83 -9.27 -19.72
C PRO A 73 19.22 -9.37 -18.33
N LEU A 74 17.89 -9.35 -18.25
CA LEU A 74 17.19 -9.54 -16.99
C LEU A 74 17.36 -10.96 -16.46
N LYS A 75 17.56 -11.09 -15.15
CA LYS A 75 17.66 -12.39 -14.47
C LYS A 75 16.38 -12.66 -13.70
N PRO A 76 15.78 -13.88 -13.83
CA PRO A 76 14.65 -14.28 -13.03
C PRO A 76 14.99 -14.23 -11.52
N TYR A 77 14.09 -13.74 -10.68
CA TYR A 77 14.27 -13.78 -9.25
C TYR A 77 13.69 -15.06 -8.62
N TRP A 78 14.29 -15.48 -7.54
CA TRP A 78 13.86 -16.65 -6.79
C TRP A 78 12.74 -16.25 -5.79
N PRO A 79 11.74 -17.12 -5.48
CA PRO A 79 11.54 -18.48 -6.02
C PRO A 79 10.71 -18.54 -7.31
N GLN A 80 10.05 -17.45 -7.72
CA GLN A 80 9.07 -17.43 -8.80
C GLN A 80 9.69 -17.70 -10.17
N LYS A 81 11.00 -17.50 -10.32
CA LYS A 81 11.75 -17.64 -11.58
C LYS A 81 11.18 -16.80 -12.74
N THR A 82 10.57 -15.67 -12.39
CA THR A 82 9.97 -14.71 -13.32
C THR A 82 10.54 -13.32 -13.09
N PHE A 83 10.23 -12.40 -13.95
CA PHE A 83 10.50 -10.97 -13.75
C PHE A 83 9.38 -10.13 -14.35
N GLU A 84 9.22 -8.92 -13.83
CA GLU A 84 8.31 -7.92 -14.36
C GLU A 84 9.15 -6.86 -15.07
N ASP A 85 8.99 -6.77 -16.38
CA ASP A 85 9.71 -5.82 -17.22
C ASP A 85 8.73 -4.95 -18.02
N PHE A 86 8.83 -3.65 -17.84
CA PHE A 86 8.06 -2.66 -18.56
C PHE A 86 8.95 -1.78 -19.45
N SER A 87 10.23 -2.12 -19.62
CA SER A 87 11.18 -1.29 -20.37
C SER A 87 10.80 -1.10 -21.83
N ASP A 88 10.16 -2.11 -22.43
CA ASP A 88 9.65 -2.06 -23.80
C ASP A 88 8.24 -1.44 -23.89
N GLN A 89 7.64 -1.11 -22.75
CA GLN A 89 6.30 -0.55 -22.62
C GLN A 89 6.34 0.86 -21.96
N ARG A 90 7.44 1.57 -22.10
CA ARG A 90 7.63 2.89 -21.46
C ARG A 90 6.56 3.91 -21.85
N ASN A 91 6.03 3.81 -23.06
CA ASN A 91 4.98 4.71 -23.57
C ASN A 91 3.55 4.31 -23.18
N ARG A 92 3.39 3.23 -22.43
CA ARG A 92 2.09 2.74 -22.00
C ARG A 92 1.47 3.67 -20.98
N ILE A 93 0.27 4.20 -21.29
CA ILE A 93 -0.43 5.19 -20.47
C ILE A 93 -1.81 4.75 -19.98
N ASP A 94 -2.28 3.56 -20.37
CA ASP A 94 -3.60 3.00 -20.05
C ASP A 94 -3.67 2.34 -18.66
N ARG A 95 -2.58 2.36 -17.91
CA ARG A 95 -2.44 1.79 -16.57
C ARG A 95 -1.25 2.33 -15.82
N LEU A 96 -1.16 1.99 -14.52
CA LEU A 96 0.04 2.23 -13.72
C LEU A 96 1.14 1.26 -14.16
N THR A 97 2.33 1.80 -14.35
CA THR A 97 3.58 1.08 -14.61
C THR A 97 4.72 1.76 -13.86
N PRO A 98 5.93 1.20 -13.80
CA PRO A 98 7.11 1.91 -13.29
C PRO A 98 7.43 3.23 -14.02
N TYR A 99 6.91 3.40 -15.24
CA TYR A 99 7.09 4.58 -16.09
C TYR A 99 5.84 5.46 -16.18
N ASN A 100 4.74 5.07 -15.52
CA ASN A 100 3.46 5.81 -15.56
C ASN A 100 2.77 5.73 -14.19
N TRP A 101 2.95 6.76 -13.35
CA TRP A 101 2.49 6.76 -11.95
C TRP A 101 1.09 7.34 -11.75
N LEU A 102 0.53 7.89 -12.82
CA LEU A 102 -0.84 8.38 -12.92
C LEU A 102 -1.37 8.01 -14.31
N TYR A 103 -2.59 7.49 -14.37
CA TYR A 103 -3.31 7.32 -15.63
C TYR A 103 -4.77 7.71 -15.45
N VAL A 104 -5.51 7.89 -16.56
CA VAL A 104 -6.94 8.21 -16.54
C VAL A 104 -7.70 7.01 -17.08
N GLU A 105 -8.52 6.40 -16.21
CA GLU A 105 -9.42 5.31 -16.59
C GLU A 105 -10.66 5.88 -17.25
N LYS A 106 -11.03 5.37 -18.42
CA LYS A 106 -12.31 5.63 -19.07
C LYS A 106 -13.29 4.54 -18.65
N VAL A 107 -14.35 4.92 -17.95
CA VAL A 107 -15.39 4.01 -17.45
C VAL A 107 -16.69 4.32 -18.14
N THR A 108 -17.26 3.34 -18.85
CA THR A 108 -18.61 3.45 -19.43
C THR A 108 -19.58 2.72 -18.52
N LEU A 109 -20.56 3.43 -18.00
CA LEU A 109 -21.61 2.88 -17.15
C LEU A 109 -22.69 2.17 -17.99
N ASP A 110 -23.56 1.42 -17.32
CA ASP A 110 -24.62 0.65 -17.98
C ASP A 110 -25.66 1.54 -18.69
N ASP A 111 -25.83 2.77 -18.25
CA ASP A 111 -26.69 3.79 -18.87
C ASP A 111 -26.02 4.53 -20.03
N GLY A 112 -24.79 4.14 -20.40
CA GLY A 112 -24.00 4.77 -21.45
C GLY A 112 -23.22 6.02 -21.00
N LYS A 113 -23.40 6.51 -19.77
CA LYS A 113 -22.63 7.65 -19.24
C LYS A 113 -21.15 7.27 -19.15
N VAL A 114 -20.28 8.16 -19.61
CA VAL A 114 -18.83 7.99 -19.54
C VAL A 114 -18.27 8.84 -18.39
N ILE A 115 -17.43 8.20 -17.57
CA ILE A 115 -16.69 8.83 -16.48
C ILE A 115 -15.20 8.66 -16.73
N PHE A 116 -14.44 9.71 -16.51
CA PHE A 116 -12.98 9.66 -16.54
C PHE A 116 -12.43 9.74 -15.11
N ALA A 117 -11.67 8.74 -14.71
CA ALA A 117 -11.14 8.62 -13.36
C ALA A 117 -9.60 8.64 -13.35
N PRO A 118 -8.97 9.75 -12.98
CA PRO A 118 -7.53 9.79 -12.73
C PRO A 118 -7.18 8.84 -11.56
N ARG A 119 -6.32 7.85 -11.82
CA ARG A 119 -5.94 6.81 -10.83
C ARG A 119 -4.45 6.87 -10.52
N ARG A 120 -4.12 6.86 -9.24
CA ARG A 120 -2.76 6.90 -8.69
C ARG A 120 -2.75 6.41 -7.24
N CYS A 121 -1.64 6.56 -6.52
CA CYS A 121 -1.59 6.20 -5.09
C CYS A 121 -2.61 7.00 -4.27
N MET A 122 -3.25 6.32 -3.32
CA MET A 122 -4.22 6.94 -2.40
C MET A 122 -3.56 7.67 -1.22
N HIS A 123 -2.26 7.41 -0.95
CA HIS A 123 -1.52 7.98 0.18
C HIS A 123 -2.26 7.82 1.51
N CYS A 124 -2.55 6.56 1.87
CA CYS A 124 -3.30 6.20 3.08
C CYS A 124 -2.70 6.82 4.34
N PHE A 125 -3.54 7.26 5.27
CA PHE A 125 -3.09 7.77 6.58
C PHE A 125 -2.49 6.63 7.41
N ASP A 126 -3.13 5.47 7.41
CA ASP A 126 -2.56 4.23 7.93
C ASP A 126 -2.12 3.32 6.78
N ALA A 127 -0.87 3.46 6.35
CA ALA A 127 -0.36 2.86 5.13
C ALA A 127 0.14 1.41 5.33
N PRO A 128 -0.63 0.37 4.94
CA PRO A 128 -0.21 -1.02 5.10
C PRO A 128 1.08 -1.32 4.33
N CYS A 129 1.27 -0.68 3.17
CA CYS A 129 2.49 -0.83 2.37
C CYS A 129 3.77 -0.37 3.08
N ARG A 130 3.67 0.65 3.96
CA ARG A 130 4.78 1.11 4.80
C ARG A 130 5.05 0.12 5.92
N LYS A 131 4.00 -0.32 6.61
CA LYS A 131 4.08 -1.25 7.75
C LYS A 131 4.65 -2.61 7.37
N ILE A 132 4.29 -3.13 6.20
CA ILE A 132 4.73 -4.49 5.76
C ILE A 132 6.15 -4.52 5.19
N CYS A 133 6.77 -3.38 4.87
CA CYS A 133 8.06 -3.36 4.21
C CYS A 133 9.20 -3.74 5.17
N PRO A 134 9.85 -4.91 5.03
CA PRO A 134 10.87 -5.37 5.98
C PRO A 134 12.17 -4.56 5.89
N PHE A 135 12.34 -3.79 4.81
CA PHE A 135 13.53 -2.96 4.56
C PHE A 135 13.32 -1.49 4.90
N GLY A 136 12.14 -1.10 5.40
CA GLY A 136 11.82 0.30 5.63
C GLY A 136 11.92 1.19 4.39
N ALA A 137 11.74 0.59 3.19
CA ALA A 137 11.90 1.31 1.93
C ALA A 137 10.77 2.30 1.63
N ILE A 138 9.70 2.31 2.42
CA ILE A 138 8.57 3.23 2.25
C ILE A 138 8.51 4.14 3.47
N ASP A 139 8.61 5.43 3.22
CA ASP A 139 8.49 6.43 4.28
C ASP A 139 7.42 7.47 3.96
N ARG A 140 7.06 8.26 4.97
CA ARG A 140 6.10 9.36 4.88
C ARG A 140 6.83 10.68 5.11
N SER A 141 6.68 11.62 4.17
CA SER A 141 7.16 12.99 4.36
C SER A 141 6.28 13.76 5.35
N GLU A 142 6.75 14.90 5.79
CA GLU A 142 6.00 15.81 6.68
C GLU A 142 4.69 16.28 6.05
N GLU A 143 4.65 16.41 4.72
CA GLU A 143 3.47 16.76 3.92
C GLU A 143 2.53 15.57 3.71
N GLY A 144 2.84 14.40 4.29
CA GLY A 144 2.04 13.19 4.24
C GLY A 144 2.22 12.32 3.01
N ALA A 145 3.16 12.65 2.14
CA ALA A 145 3.45 11.86 0.95
C ALA A 145 4.16 10.55 1.29
N LEU A 146 3.62 9.43 0.83
CA LEU A 146 4.28 8.13 0.93
C LEU A 146 5.24 7.96 -0.24
N GLN A 147 6.52 7.77 0.04
CA GLN A 147 7.59 7.66 -0.93
C GLN A 147 8.26 6.29 -0.84
N ILE A 148 8.71 5.74 -1.98
CA ILE A 148 9.56 4.55 -2.01
C ILE A 148 10.99 5.02 -2.26
N ASN A 149 11.90 4.62 -1.39
CA ASN A 149 13.33 4.83 -1.59
C ASN A 149 13.88 3.69 -2.47
N PRO A 150 14.25 3.96 -3.73
CA PRO A 150 14.74 2.94 -4.65
C PRO A 150 16.09 2.34 -4.24
N LYS A 151 16.88 3.05 -3.41
CA LYS A 151 18.21 2.62 -2.97
C LYS A 151 18.16 1.48 -1.95
N VAL A 152 17.03 1.29 -1.25
CA VAL A 152 16.86 0.22 -0.25
C VAL A 152 15.72 -0.74 -0.59
N CYS A 153 15.03 -0.51 -1.72
CA CYS A 153 13.94 -1.37 -2.17
C CYS A 153 14.48 -2.63 -2.87
N PHE A 154 14.11 -3.80 -2.37
CA PHE A 154 14.45 -5.11 -2.97
C PHE A 154 13.38 -5.64 -3.95
N GLY A 155 12.30 -4.91 -4.18
CA GLY A 155 11.28 -5.32 -5.14
C GLY A 155 10.46 -6.56 -4.74
N GLY A 156 10.38 -6.88 -3.46
CA GLY A 156 9.62 -8.04 -2.95
C GLY A 156 8.11 -7.97 -3.17
N ALA A 157 7.59 -6.85 -3.67
CA ALA A 157 6.20 -6.56 -4.03
C ALA A 157 5.16 -6.70 -2.89
N LYS A 158 5.56 -6.97 -1.65
CA LYS A 158 4.63 -7.07 -0.51
C LYS A 158 3.80 -5.79 -0.31
N CYS A 159 4.37 -4.62 -0.59
CA CYS A 159 3.65 -3.35 -0.58
C CYS A 159 2.53 -3.28 -1.62
N ARG A 160 2.61 -4.02 -2.74
CA ARG A 160 1.55 -4.19 -3.72
C ARG A 160 0.51 -5.18 -3.24
N ASP A 161 0.96 -6.32 -2.69
CA ASP A 161 0.07 -7.40 -2.25
C ASP A 161 -0.90 -6.93 -1.15
N VAL A 162 -0.43 -6.10 -0.21
CA VAL A 162 -1.27 -5.54 0.87
C VAL A 162 -2.00 -4.26 0.47
N CYS A 163 -1.72 -3.69 -0.69
CA CYS A 163 -2.40 -2.48 -1.15
C CYS A 163 -3.78 -2.83 -1.72
N PRO A 164 -4.90 -2.35 -1.15
CA PRO A 164 -6.23 -2.66 -1.65
C PRO A 164 -6.45 -2.27 -3.11
N TRP A 165 -5.66 -1.32 -3.59
CA TRP A 165 -5.69 -0.81 -4.97
C TRP A 165 -4.56 -1.37 -5.83
N GLN A 166 -3.62 -2.16 -5.29
CA GLN A 166 -2.48 -2.76 -5.99
C GLN A 166 -1.63 -1.74 -6.79
N VAL A 167 -1.49 -0.53 -6.23
CA VAL A 167 -0.86 0.61 -6.92
C VAL A 167 0.63 0.43 -7.20
N PRO A 168 1.50 -0.04 -6.28
CA PRO A 168 2.93 -0.15 -6.55
C PRO A 168 3.22 -1.13 -7.69
N GLN A 169 4.01 -0.71 -8.68
CA GLN A 169 4.41 -1.54 -9.82
C GLN A 169 5.92 -1.78 -9.79
N ARG A 170 6.35 -2.99 -10.14
CA ARG A 170 7.74 -3.41 -10.08
C ARG A 170 8.42 -3.31 -11.45
N GLN A 171 9.69 -2.87 -11.46
CA GLN A 171 10.60 -3.02 -12.59
C GLN A 171 11.77 -3.90 -12.16
N ALA A 172 12.01 -4.96 -12.91
CA ALA A 172 13.18 -5.81 -12.77
C ALA A 172 14.43 -5.16 -13.39
N GLY A 173 15.60 -5.67 -13.05
CA GLY A 173 16.87 -5.19 -13.60
C GLY A 173 17.37 -3.87 -13.01
N VAL A 174 16.78 -3.42 -11.90
CA VAL A 174 17.18 -2.20 -11.18
C VAL A 174 17.20 -2.41 -9.67
N GLY A 175 18.05 -1.72 -8.97
CA GLY A 175 18.08 -1.64 -7.51
C GLY A 175 19.09 -2.55 -6.83
N LEU A 176 19.17 -2.37 -5.53
CA LEU A 176 20.21 -2.95 -4.65
C LEU A 176 20.32 -4.47 -4.73
N TYR A 177 19.26 -5.19 -5.04
CA TYR A 177 19.28 -6.65 -5.13
C TYR A 177 20.27 -7.18 -6.18
N LEU A 178 20.56 -6.39 -7.22
CA LEU A 178 21.53 -6.76 -8.27
C LEU A 178 22.96 -6.90 -7.71
N ASP A 179 23.28 -6.12 -6.68
CA ASP A 179 24.62 -6.08 -6.09
C ASP A 179 24.74 -7.05 -4.90
N VAL A 180 23.68 -7.20 -4.12
CA VAL A 180 23.72 -7.91 -2.84
C VAL A 180 23.32 -9.38 -2.98
N ALA A 181 22.21 -9.68 -3.67
CA ALA A 181 21.68 -11.04 -3.70
C ALA A 181 20.87 -11.32 -4.99
N PRO A 182 21.48 -11.20 -6.17
CA PRO A 182 20.74 -11.24 -7.45
C PRO A 182 20.08 -12.60 -7.73
N LYS A 183 20.45 -13.67 -7.00
CA LYS A 183 19.88 -15.01 -7.16
C LYS A 183 18.81 -15.35 -6.12
N PHE A 184 18.81 -14.69 -4.96
CA PHE A 184 18.07 -15.15 -3.78
C PHE A 184 17.07 -14.14 -3.23
N ALA A 185 17.25 -12.86 -3.49
CA ALA A 185 16.43 -11.84 -2.86
C ALA A 185 16.02 -10.74 -3.84
N GLY A 186 14.74 -10.37 -3.75
CA GLY A 186 14.18 -9.27 -4.50
C GLY A 186 13.88 -9.58 -5.97
N GLY A 187 13.43 -8.60 -6.69
CA GLY A 187 13.00 -8.75 -8.09
C GLY A 187 13.00 -7.42 -8.83
N GLY A 188 13.66 -6.40 -8.30
CA GLY A 188 13.68 -5.07 -8.87
C GLY A 188 13.43 -3.97 -7.85
N VAL A 189 12.80 -2.89 -8.29
CA VAL A 189 12.36 -1.78 -7.46
C VAL A 189 10.87 -1.53 -7.71
N MET A 190 10.15 -1.16 -6.66
CA MET A 190 8.75 -0.77 -6.75
C MET A 190 8.62 0.73 -7.03
N TYR A 191 7.68 1.09 -7.88
CA TYR A 191 7.39 2.47 -8.30
C TYR A 191 5.92 2.80 -8.10
N LYS A 192 5.61 4.02 -7.71
CA LYS A 192 4.26 4.56 -7.58
C LYS A 192 4.30 6.10 -7.50
N CYS A 193 3.16 6.74 -7.62
CA CYS A 193 3.02 8.16 -7.28
C CYS A 193 3.55 8.43 -5.85
N ASP A 194 4.35 9.47 -5.71
CA ASP A 194 4.95 9.94 -4.47
C ASP A 194 4.41 11.30 -4.01
N PHE A 195 3.27 11.73 -4.59
CA PHE A 195 2.65 13.03 -4.33
C PHE A 195 3.50 14.23 -4.75
N CYS A 196 4.57 14.02 -5.52
CA CYS A 196 5.59 15.04 -5.80
C CYS A 196 6.03 15.72 -4.49
N ALA A 197 6.49 14.91 -3.51
CA ALA A 197 6.80 15.39 -2.17
C ALA A 197 7.79 16.56 -2.16
N ASP A 198 8.73 16.57 -3.10
CA ASP A 198 9.69 17.67 -3.23
C ASP A 198 9.01 19.01 -3.58
N SER A 199 7.99 18.99 -4.46
CA SER A 199 7.17 20.19 -4.76
C SER A 199 6.34 20.61 -3.54
N LEU A 200 5.67 19.64 -2.88
CA LEU A 200 4.86 19.94 -1.68
C LEU A 200 5.70 20.53 -0.55
N LYS A 201 6.93 20.05 -0.35
CA LYS A 201 7.87 20.61 0.63
C LYS A 201 8.21 22.08 0.35
N GLN A 202 8.18 22.50 -0.92
CA GLN A 202 8.37 23.89 -1.34
C GLN A 202 7.06 24.68 -1.32
N GLY A 203 5.93 24.07 -0.91
CA GLY A 203 4.61 24.68 -0.97
C GLY A 203 4.00 24.74 -2.37
N GLU A 204 4.59 24.02 -3.32
CA GLU A 204 4.16 24.02 -4.72
C GLU A 204 3.12 22.92 -4.97
N VAL A 205 2.15 23.24 -5.83
CA VAL A 205 1.13 22.29 -6.27
C VAL A 205 1.74 21.29 -7.25
N PRO A 206 1.52 19.96 -7.06
CA PRO A 206 1.98 18.93 -7.99
C PRO A 206 1.59 19.19 -9.44
N PRO A 207 2.50 18.95 -10.42
CA PRO A 207 2.27 19.27 -11.84
C PRO A 207 1.01 18.68 -12.45
N CYS A 208 0.58 17.49 -11.99
CA CYS A 208 -0.64 16.87 -12.49
C CYS A 208 -1.91 17.66 -12.16
N ALA A 209 -1.94 18.38 -11.04
CA ALA A 209 -3.06 19.24 -10.67
C ALA A 209 -2.87 20.65 -11.28
N LEU A 210 -1.66 21.19 -11.21
CA LEU A 210 -1.34 22.52 -11.73
C LEU A 210 -1.71 22.65 -13.22
N ASN A 211 -1.43 21.61 -14.01
CA ASN A 211 -1.67 21.61 -15.45
C ASN A 211 -3.06 21.06 -15.85
N CYS A 212 -3.95 20.73 -14.91
CA CYS A 212 -5.27 20.22 -15.25
C CYS A 212 -6.15 21.33 -15.87
N PRO A 213 -6.54 21.24 -17.16
CA PRO A 213 -7.28 22.30 -17.83
C PRO A 213 -8.68 22.50 -17.25
N LYS A 214 -9.29 21.44 -16.74
CA LYS A 214 -10.62 21.45 -16.10
C LYS A 214 -10.57 21.67 -14.58
N LYS A 215 -9.36 21.81 -14.00
CA LYS A 215 -9.17 21.90 -12.55
C LYS A 215 -9.89 20.79 -11.76
N ALA A 216 -10.06 19.63 -12.40
CA ALA A 216 -10.67 18.46 -11.82
C ALA A 216 -9.84 17.85 -10.68
N MET A 217 -8.57 18.20 -10.57
CA MET A 217 -7.65 17.74 -9.53
C MET A 217 -7.07 18.95 -8.80
N THR A 218 -7.20 18.94 -7.47
CA THR A 218 -6.65 19.99 -6.61
C THR A 218 -5.79 19.36 -5.52
N PHE A 219 -4.80 20.12 -5.02
CA PHE A 219 -4.02 19.77 -3.83
C PHE A 219 -4.13 20.92 -2.85
N LEU A 220 -4.43 20.60 -1.61
CA LEU A 220 -4.64 21.57 -0.54
C LEU A 220 -4.09 21.02 0.78
N PRO A 221 -3.64 21.88 1.70
CA PRO A 221 -3.47 21.49 3.09
C PRO A 221 -4.75 20.87 3.65
N LEU A 222 -4.64 19.91 4.55
CA LEU A 222 -5.78 19.10 5.05
C LEU A 222 -6.96 19.99 5.53
N LYS A 223 -6.67 21.07 6.26
CA LYS A 223 -7.71 21.99 6.76
C LYS A 223 -8.55 22.58 5.62
N ASP A 224 -7.88 23.05 4.57
CA ASP A 224 -8.53 23.69 3.43
C ASP A 224 -9.22 22.63 2.54
N ALA A 225 -8.63 21.44 2.45
CA ALA A 225 -9.22 20.29 1.75
C ALA A 225 -10.55 19.87 2.39
N ILE A 226 -10.64 19.84 3.74
CA ILE A 226 -11.89 19.54 4.45
C ILE A 226 -12.95 20.60 4.16
N ALA A 227 -12.59 21.88 4.20
CA ALA A 227 -13.51 22.96 3.88
C ALA A 227 -14.01 22.87 2.43
N LYS A 228 -13.10 22.64 1.49
CA LYS A 228 -13.43 22.45 0.07
C LYS A 228 -14.31 21.23 -0.16
N LEU A 229 -13.99 20.11 0.48
CA LEU A 229 -14.77 18.87 0.35
C LEU A 229 -16.20 19.05 0.81
N ARG A 230 -16.44 19.74 1.92
CA ARG A 230 -17.82 20.04 2.41
C ARG A 230 -18.67 20.77 1.37
N GLN A 231 -18.05 21.67 0.60
CA GLN A 231 -18.73 22.36 -0.50
C GLN A 231 -19.04 21.44 -1.68
N LEU A 232 -18.06 20.58 -2.04
CA LEU A 232 -18.17 19.70 -3.21
C LEU A 232 -19.06 18.47 -2.96
N ALA A 233 -19.14 18.00 -1.71
CA ALA A 233 -19.82 16.76 -1.35
C ALA A 233 -21.35 16.91 -1.20
N ALA A 234 -21.89 18.12 -1.25
CA ALA A 234 -23.32 18.33 -1.11
C ALA A 234 -24.11 17.57 -2.21
N GLY A 235 -24.86 16.54 -1.81
CA GLY A 235 -25.61 15.67 -2.72
C GLY A 235 -24.79 14.78 -3.64
N ARG A 236 -23.49 14.59 -3.34
CA ARG A 236 -22.57 13.80 -4.14
C ARG A 236 -21.87 12.73 -3.29
N HIS A 237 -21.28 11.74 -3.93
CA HIS A 237 -20.58 10.65 -3.30
C HIS A 237 -19.09 10.98 -3.15
N VAL A 238 -18.52 10.55 -2.03
CA VAL A 238 -17.08 10.75 -1.72
C VAL A 238 -16.43 9.39 -1.49
N TYR A 239 -15.22 9.21 -2.02
CA TYR A 239 -14.40 8.01 -1.83
C TYR A 239 -13.00 8.39 -1.39
N GLY A 240 -12.40 7.63 -0.49
CA GLY A 240 -11.05 7.85 0.03
C GLY A 240 -11.02 8.42 1.44
N LEU A 241 -12.18 8.79 2.02
CA LEU A 241 -12.26 9.29 3.40
C LEU A 241 -12.12 8.18 4.45
N ASN A 242 -12.79 7.06 4.21
CA ASN A 242 -12.90 5.96 5.18
C ASN A 242 -12.16 4.71 4.72
N GLU A 243 -11.97 4.53 3.41
CA GLU A 243 -11.34 3.37 2.83
C GLU A 243 -9.94 3.18 3.38
N ASN A 244 -9.65 1.96 3.86
CA ASN A 244 -8.38 1.58 4.48
C ASN A 244 -7.94 2.51 5.63
N GLY A 245 -8.89 2.95 6.47
CA GLY A 245 -8.61 3.87 7.59
C GLY A 245 -8.37 5.33 7.17
N GLY A 246 -8.79 5.68 5.96
CA GLY A 246 -8.65 7.03 5.40
C GLY A 246 -7.40 7.25 4.56
N THR A 247 -7.51 8.16 3.61
CA THR A 247 -6.44 8.46 2.64
C THR A 247 -6.28 9.96 2.40
N ALA A 248 -5.17 10.34 1.76
CA ALA A 248 -4.93 11.72 1.33
C ALA A 248 -5.33 11.95 -0.15
N THR A 249 -6.05 11.02 -0.79
CA THR A 249 -6.61 11.20 -2.13
C THR A 249 -8.11 10.95 -2.08
N TRP A 250 -8.88 12.00 -2.20
CA TRP A 250 -10.34 11.95 -2.16
C TRP A 250 -10.94 12.14 -3.53
N TYR A 251 -11.94 11.34 -3.84
CA TYR A 251 -12.70 11.45 -5.08
C TYR A 251 -14.11 11.93 -4.78
N VAL A 252 -14.66 12.79 -5.64
CA VAL A 252 -16.04 13.27 -5.57
C VAL A 252 -16.74 12.96 -6.89
N SER A 253 -17.97 12.45 -6.84
CA SER A 253 -18.73 12.08 -8.03
C SER A 253 -20.24 12.22 -7.79
N SER A 254 -20.98 12.61 -8.82
CA SER A 254 -22.44 12.52 -8.86
C SER A 254 -22.94 11.07 -8.97
N VAL A 255 -22.07 10.14 -9.36
CA VAL A 255 -22.37 8.71 -9.50
C VAL A 255 -21.81 7.93 -8.31
N PRO A 256 -22.57 7.00 -7.70
CA PRO A 256 -22.08 6.14 -6.65
C PRO A 256 -20.82 5.34 -7.08
N PHE A 257 -19.81 5.26 -6.20
CA PHE A 257 -18.55 4.58 -6.51
C PHE A 257 -18.71 3.08 -6.72
N GLU A 258 -19.73 2.44 -6.13
CA GLU A 258 -20.10 1.04 -6.36
C GLU A 258 -20.50 0.79 -7.82
N LYS A 259 -21.22 1.73 -8.44
CA LYS A 259 -21.59 1.66 -9.87
C LYS A 259 -20.35 1.82 -10.76
N ILE A 260 -19.48 2.77 -10.43
CA ILE A 260 -18.22 2.99 -11.15
C ILE A 260 -17.34 1.73 -11.02
N GLN A 261 -17.20 1.18 -9.82
CA GLN A 261 -16.43 -0.06 -9.55
C GLN A 261 -16.99 -1.24 -10.35
N SER A 262 -18.31 -1.44 -10.34
CA SER A 262 -18.94 -2.53 -11.09
C SER A 262 -18.69 -2.42 -12.59
N ALA A 263 -18.78 -1.21 -13.16
CA ALA A 263 -18.48 -0.97 -14.57
C ALA A 263 -16.98 -1.22 -14.89
N MET A 264 -16.07 -0.81 -14.01
CA MET A 264 -14.64 -1.07 -14.17
C MET A 264 -14.34 -2.57 -14.16
N LEU A 265 -15.00 -3.35 -13.31
CA LEU A 265 -14.79 -4.81 -13.22
C LEU A 265 -15.23 -5.53 -14.50
N LYS A 266 -16.27 -5.07 -15.19
CA LYS A 266 -16.73 -5.64 -16.47
C LYS A 266 -15.67 -5.53 -17.57
N THR A 267 -14.83 -4.51 -17.52
CA THR A 267 -13.77 -4.25 -18.53
C THR A 267 -12.41 -4.86 -18.16
N LYS A 268 -12.22 -5.33 -16.91
CA LYS A 268 -10.98 -5.96 -16.49
C LYS A 268 -10.83 -7.36 -17.09
N LYS A 269 -9.78 -7.54 -17.88
CA LYS A 269 -9.46 -8.84 -18.52
C LYS A 269 -8.67 -9.79 -17.62
N THR A 270 -8.03 -9.28 -16.54
CA THR A 270 -7.20 -10.07 -15.64
C THR A 270 -7.57 -9.75 -14.19
N ALA A 271 -7.67 -10.79 -13.38
CA ALA A 271 -8.18 -10.70 -12.02
C ALA A 271 -7.19 -10.04 -11.03
N VAL A 272 -5.89 -10.03 -11.32
CA VAL A 272 -4.86 -9.62 -10.35
C VAL A 272 -3.76 -8.83 -11.05
N ASN A 273 -3.38 -7.68 -10.47
CA ASN A 273 -2.15 -6.93 -10.77
C ASN A 273 -2.01 -6.37 -12.18
N ASP A 274 -3.08 -5.89 -12.77
CA ASP A 274 -3.05 -5.30 -14.10
C ASP A 274 -2.62 -3.82 -14.14
N GLY A 275 -2.33 -3.21 -12.97
CA GLY A 275 -1.98 -1.78 -12.87
C GLY A 275 -3.19 -0.84 -13.05
N ARG A 276 -4.41 -1.36 -12.97
CA ARG A 276 -5.67 -0.59 -13.11
C ARG A 276 -6.47 -0.60 -11.79
N PRO A 277 -6.09 0.23 -10.80
CA PRO A 277 -6.79 0.32 -9.52
C PRO A 277 -8.24 0.73 -9.68
N GLY A 278 -9.14 -0.03 -9.04
CA GLY A 278 -10.57 0.29 -8.95
C GLY A 278 -10.93 1.15 -7.75
N PHE A 279 -12.23 1.15 -7.40
CA PHE A 279 -12.80 1.80 -6.22
C PHE A 279 -13.44 0.75 -5.27
N PRO A 280 -12.68 -0.27 -4.81
CA PRO A 280 -13.22 -1.25 -3.88
C PRO A 280 -13.58 -0.58 -2.55
N ASN A 281 -14.64 -1.05 -1.90
CA ASN A 281 -14.88 -0.76 -0.50
C ASN A 281 -13.93 -1.64 0.33
N VAL A 282 -13.07 -1.04 1.15
CA VAL A 282 -12.02 -1.74 1.86
C VAL A 282 -11.91 -1.28 3.32
N ASN A 283 -11.83 -2.24 4.20
CA ASN A 283 -11.47 -2.02 5.60
C ASN A 283 -9.95 -1.85 5.76
N PRO A 284 -9.44 -1.39 6.91
CA PRO A 284 -8.01 -1.32 7.17
C PRO A 284 -7.34 -2.68 6.96
N ALA A 285 -6.42 -2.76 5.98
CA ALA A 285 -5.91 -4.02 5.45
C ALA A 285 -5.07 -4.85 6.44
N LEU A 286 -4.61 -4.24 7.55
CA LEU A 286 -3.77 -4.91 8.56
C LEU A 286 -4.47 -5.09 9.92
N ASP A 287 -5.62 -4.49 10.17
CA ASP A 287 -6.31 -4.63 11.45
C ASP A 287 -6.84 -6.06 11.65
N GLU A 288 -7.41 -6.68 10.62
CA GLU A 288 -7.87 -8.07 10.67
C GLU A 288 -6.72 -9.09 10.72
N SER A 289 -5.54 -8.75 10.15
CA SER A 289 -4.39 -9.66 10.13
C SER A 289 -3.59 -9.65 11.42
N SER A 290 -3.64 -8.60 12.23
CA SER A 290 -2.91 -8.51 13.50
C SER A 290 -3.41 -9.51 14.52
N ASP A 291 -4.72 -9.72 14.64
CA ASP A 291 -5.31 -10.65 15.59
C ASP A 291 -4.99 -12.09 15.23
N TRP A 292 -5.03 -12.45 13.96
CA TRP A 292 -4.64 -13.77 13.47
C TRP A 292 -3.12 -14.01 13.59
N ALA A 293 -2.29 -12.99 13.37
CA ALA A 293 -0.85 -13.09 13.56
C ALA A 293 -0.50 -13.31 15.03
N VAL A 294 -1.14 -12.59 15.95
CA VAL A 294 -0.98 -12.79 17.39
C VAL A 294 -1.48 -14.18 17.81
N ALA A 295 -2.64 -14.62 17.31
CA ALA A 295 -3.19 -15.94 17.60
C ALA A 295 -2.26 -17.07 17.10
N THR A 296 -1.71 -16.96 15.89
CA THR A 296 -0.78 -17.96 15.34
C THR A 296 0.56 -18.02 16.07
N LEU A 297 1.07 -16.86 16.52
CA LEU A 297 2.29 -16.80 17.34
C LEU A 297 2.06 -17.33 18.77
N ALA A 298 0.89 -17.09 19.35
CA ALA A 298 0.55 -17.52 20.70
C ALA A 298 0.18 -19.01 20.78
N ALA A 299 -0.39 -19.60 19.73
CA ALA A 299 -0.89 -20.98 19.70
C ALA A 299 0.17 -22.04 20.10
N PRO A 300 1.43 -22.03 19.63
CA PRO A 300 2.43 -23.00 20.06
C PRO A 300 2.74 -22.91 21.54
N PHE A 301 2.80 -21.71 22.11
CA PHE A 301 3.08 -21.51 23.54
C PHE A 301 1.90 -21.96 24.41
N ALA A 302 0.67 -21.69 23.97
CA ALA A 302 -0.54 -22.18 24.63
C ALA A 302 -0.60 -23.73 24.61
N ALA A 303 -0.26 -24.35 23.49
CA ALA A 303 -0.21 -25.80 23.34
C ALA A 303 0.85 -26.44 24.27
N ILE A 304 2.05 -25.86 24.35
CA ILE A 304 3.13 -26.29 25.24
C ILE A 304 2.69 -26.14 26.71
N GLY A 305 2.08 -25.03 27.07
CA GLY A 305 1.55 -24.79 28.42
C GLY A 305 0.48 -25.79 28.81
N LEU A 306 -0.44 -26.06 27.89
CA LEU A 306 -1.51 -27.08 28.12
C LEU A 306 -0.94 -28.50 28.27
N ALA A 307 0.00 -28.88 27.39
CA ALA A 307 0.68 -30.19 27.50
C ALA A 307 1.44 -30.32 28.81
N TYR A 308 2.10 -29.28 29.28
CA TYR A 308 2.77 -29.27 30.59
C TYR A 308 1.78 -29.44 31.75
N LEU A 309 0.64 -28.76 31.73
CA LEU A 309 -0.40 -28.88 32.73
C LEU A 309 -1.00 -30.27 32.76
N ILE A 310 -1.26 -30.88 31.61
CA ILE A 310 -1.75 -32.28 31.50
C ILE A 310 -0.71 -33.26 32.05
N ALA A 311 0.55 -33.11 31.67
CA ALA A 311 1.62 -33.97 32.18
C ALA A 311 1.79 -33.86 33.70
N ARG A 312 1.70 -32.65 34.26
CA ARG A 312 1.74 -32.39 35.71
C ARG A 312 0.56 -33.01 36.41
N ARG A 313 -0.66 -32.91 35.84
CA ARG A 313 -1.88 -33.52 36.40
C ARG A 313 -1.80 -35.04 36.40
N ASN A 314 -1.25 -35.64 35.35
CA ASN A 314 -1.08 -37.10 35.26
C ASN A 314 -0.01 -37.62 36.23
N LYS A 315 1.09 -36.87 36.45
CA LYS A 315 2.11 -37.21 37.45
C LYS A 315 1.56 -37.18 38.89
N ASN A 316 0.65 -36.25 39.20
CA ASN A 316 0.01 -36.17 40.51
C ASN A 316 -1.06 -37.24 40.72
N LYS A 317 -1.61 -37.83 39.66
CA LYS A 317 -2.59 -38.94 39.75
C LYS A 317 -1.95 -40.32 39.87
N ASN A 318 -0.65 -40.49 39.50
CA ASN A 318 0.09 -41.76 39.58
C ASN A 318 1.46 -41.56 40.26
N PRO A 319 1.51 -41.36 41.60
CA PRO A 319 2.78 -41.20 42.30
C PRO A 319 3.62 -42.47 42.41
N ALA A 320 3.05 -43.67 42.15
CA ALA A 320 3.62 -44.95 42.51
C ALA A 320 4.40 -45.71 41.42
N LYS A 321 4.76 -45.09 40.30
CA LYS A 321 5.50 -45.74 39.17
C LYS A 321 6.91 -45.25 38.89
N THR A 322 7.53 -44.48 39.79
CA THR A 322 8.90 -43.93 39.56
C THR A 322 9.94 -44.40 40.57
N GLU A 323 9.62 -45.39 41.42
CA GLU A 323 10.63 -46.04 42.28
C GLU A 323 10.71 -47.51 41.90
N GLY A 324 11.62 -47.88 41.02
CA GLY A 324 11.90 -49.26 40.67
C GLY A 324 12.55 -49.45 39.33
N GLN A 325 13.73 -48.88 39.15
CA GLN A 325 14.78 -49.39 38.26
C GLN A 325 16.10 -48.69 38.67
N GLU A 326 16.80 -49.30 39.62
CA GLU A 326 18.26 -49.30 39.70
C GLU A 326 18.81 -50.45 38.87
#